data_bc228ebdcee382c55cc76e7f4b5f7f00
#
_entry.id   bc228ebdcee382c55cc76e7f4b5f7f00
#
_cell.length_a   1.000
_cell.length_b   1.000
_cell.length_c   1.000
_cell.angle_alpha   90.00
_cell.angle_beta   90.00
_cell.angle_gamma   90.00
#
_symmetry.space_group_name_H-M   'P 1'
#
loop_
_entity.id
_entity.type
_entity.pdbx_description
1 polymer ?
#
loop_
_entity_poly.entity_id
_entity_poly.type
_entity_poly.pdbx_seq_one_letter_code
_entity_poly.pdbx_strand_id
1 'polypeptide(L)'
;MLRQLLAAFVVLAFALPATAGERHFGLGRVATPAEIAGWDIEVRPDGQGLPPGKGSVKQGEEVYMTRCAACHGEFGESAGRWPQVAGGIGSLASDDPIKTVGSYFPYLSSVFDYVRHAMPFGDAQSLTNDELYAVVAYVLFLNDIVDEKFVLSRETFAQVKMPNRAGFYDDDRETAEKSFWNGKPCMTDCKPPVTITGRARVIDVTPDDKAQHRGAD
;
A
#
# COMPACT_ATOMS: atom_id res chain seq x y z
N MET A 1 6.46 -61.54 27.09
CA MET A 1 7.04 -60.22 27.43
C MET A 1 8.11 -59.75 26.46
N LEU A 2 9.14 -60.54 26.12
CA LEU A 2 10.22 -60.12 25.22
C LEU A 2 9.74 -59.79 23.78
N ARG A 3 8.78 -60.50 23.21
CA ARG A 3 8.17 -60.23 21.89
C ARG A 3 7.37 -58.92 21.83
N GLN A 4 6.73 -58.55 22.94
CA GLN A 4 5.96 -57.29 22.99
C GLN A 4 6.89 -56.07 23.15
N LEU A 5 8.02 -56.23 23.85
CA LEU A 5 9.04 -55.18 23.97
C LEU A 5 9.78 -54.94 22.64
N LEU A 6 10.04 -55.99 21.86
CA LEU A 6 10.63 -55.86 20.53
C LEU A 6 9.69 -55.15 19.54
N ALA A 7 8.39 -55.42 19.57
CA ALA A 7 7.39 -54.77 18.75
C ALA A 7 7.27 -53.27 19.10
N ALA A 8 7.30 -52.92 20.39
CA ALA A 8 7.26 -51.52 20.84
C ALA A 8 8.53 -50.75 20.42
N PHE A 9 9.68 -51.39 20.43
CA PHE A 9 10.94 -50.75 20.01
C PHE A 9 10.99 -50.47 18.48
N VAL A 10 10.44 -51.37 17.67
CA VAL A 10 10.35 -51.19 16.19
C VAL A 10 9.40 -50.05 15.84
N VAL A 11 8.26 -49.88 16.55
CA VAL A 11 7.32 -48.79 16.32
C VAL A 11 7.91 -47.43 16.73
N LEU A 12 8.70 -47.40 17.82
CA LEU A 12 9.34 -46.12 18.24
C LEU A 12 10.47 -45.68 17.28
N ALA A 13 11.15 -46.63 16.62
CA ALA A 13 12.21 -46.30 15.66
C ALA A 13 11.71 -45.67 14.37
N PHE A 14 10.41 -45.85 14.01
CA PHE A 14 9.78 -45.20 12.83
C PHE A 14 9.12 -43.88 13.14
N ALA A 15 9.08 -43.44 14.38
CA ALA A 15 8.47 -42.17 14.81
C ALA A 15 9.49 -41.00 14.87
N LEU A 16 10.66 -41.14 14.28
CA LEU A 16 11.57 -40.02 14.14
C LEU A 16 10.93 -39.01 13.18
N PRO A 17 10.75 -37.74 13.60
CA PRO A 17 10.26 -36.71 12.69
C PRO A 17 11.22 -36.65 11.50
N ALA A 18 10.71 -36.87 10.29
CA ALA A 18 11.43 -36.57 9.10
C ALA A 18 11.70 -35.05 9.11
N THR A 19 12.88 -34.63 9.52
CA THR A 19 13.34 -33.28 9.27
C THR A 19 13.34 -33.12 7.76
N ALA A 20 12.34 -32.39 7.24
CA ALA A 20 12.39 -31.94 5.86
C ALA A 20 13.64 -31.08 5.77
N GLY A 21 14.73 -31.66 5.29
CA GLY A 21 15.96 -30.91 5.02
C GLY A 21 15.59 -29.76 4.09
N GLU A 22 15.97 -28.56 4.46
CA GLU A 22 15.84 -27.40 3.57
C GLU A 22 16.45 -27.78 2.21
N ARG A 23 15.60 -27.80 1.18
CA ARG A 23 16.06 -28.09 -0.19
C ARG A 23 16.88 -26.89 -0.67
N HIS A 24 18.17 -26.97 -0.53
CA HIS A 24 19.09 -26.00 -1.13
C HIS A 24 19.13 -26.22 -2.64
N PHE A 25 18.52 -25.32 -3.39
CA PHE A 25 18.53 -25.37 -4.85
C PHE A 25 19.81 -24.77 -5.47
N GLY A 26 20.76 -24.29 -4.68
CA GLY A 26 21.99 -23.64 -5.13
C GLY A 26 21.76 -22.29 -5.82
N LEU A 27 20.59 -21.66 -5.61
CA LEU A 27 20.23 -20.37 -6.18
C LEU A 27 20.45 -19.26 -5.15
N GLY A 28 21.11 -18.19 -5.59
CA GLY A 28 21.35 -17.03 -4.73
C GLY A 28 22.41 -17.29 -3.64
N ARG A 29 22.48 -16.35 -2.73
CA ARG A 29 23.31 -16.38 -1.52
C ARG A 29 22.54 -15.81 -0.32
N VAL A 30 23.03 -16.04 0.87
CA VAL A 30 22.51 -15.37 2.06
C VAL A 30 22.80 -13.87 1.94
N ALA A 31 21.76 -13.05 2.18
CA ALA A 31 21.92 -11.60 2.20
C ALA A 31 22.81 -11.16 3.37
N THR A 32 23.63 -10.16 3.15
CA THR A 32 24.43 -9.56 4.21
C THR A 32 23.56 -8.71 5.13
N PRO A 33 23.95 -8.46 6.40
CA PRO A 33 23.21 -7.57 7.30
C PRO A 33 22.98 -6.17 6.71
N ALA A 34 23.94 -5.64 5.94
CA ALA A 34 23.80 -4.34 5.29
C ALA A 34 22.73 -4.35 4.17
N GLU A 35 22.63 -5.43 3.41
CA GLU A 35 21.57 -5.60 2.41
C GLU A 35 20.20 -5.72 3.07
N ILE A 36 20.10 -6.49 4.15
CA ILE A 36 18.85 -6.61 4.92
C ILE A 36 18.45 -5.24 5.47
N ALA A 37 19.37 -4.51 6.10
CA ALA A 37 19.09 -3.19 6.68
C ALA A 37 18.65 -2.14 5.63
N GLY A 38 19.07 -2.29 4.38
CA GLY A 38 18.63 -1.42 3.28
C GLY A 38 17.18 -1.64 2.85
N TRP A 39 16.61 -2.81 3.15
CA TRP A 39 15.24 -3.19 2.82
C TRP A 39 14.31 -3.19 4.04
N ASP A 40 14.85 -3.40 5.24
CA ASP A 40 14.11 -3.42 6.50
C ASP A 40 13.91 -1.97 7.02
N ILE A 41 13.11 -1.22 6.26
CA ILE A 41 12.84 0.20 6.53
C ILE A 41 11.34 0.49 6.72
N GLU A 42 10.51 -0.52 6.85
CA GLU A 42 9.06 -0.40 7.06
C GLU A 42 8.74 0.22 8.42
N VAL A 43 7.64 0.98 8.44
CA VAL A 43 7.10 1.59 9.65
C VAL A 43 5.74 1.00 9.98
N ARG A 44 5.58 0.53 11.21
CA ARG A 44 4.31 -0.02 11.70
C ARG A 44 3.37 1.07 12.20
N PRO A 45 2.06 0.81 12.27
CA PRO A 45 1.08 1.77 12.77
C PRO A 45 1.33 2.28 14.19
N ASP A 46 2.05 1.50 15.01
CA ASP A 46 2.47 1.88 16.36
C ASP A 46 3.75 2.75 16.39
N GLY A 47 4.34 3.03 15.22
CA GLY A 47 5.56 3.81 15.09
C GLY A 47 6.85 2.99 15.21
N GLN A 48 6.77 1.67 15.37
CA GLN A 48 7.97 0.85 15.30
C GLN A 48 8.58 0.92 13.90
N GLY A 49 9.90 1.05 13.79
CA GLY A 49 10.63 1.20 12.52
C GLY A 49 10.81 2.65 12.07
N LEU A 50 10.22 3.64 12.77
CA LEU A 50 10.43 5.05 12.46
C LEU A 50 11.92 5.42 12.58
N PRO A 51 12.53 6.07 11.57
CA PRO A 51 13.87 6.58 11.67
C PRO A 51 13.95 7.73 12.70
N PRO A 52 15.13 8.07 13.21
CA PRO A 52 15.30 9.30 13.98
C PRO A 52 15.07 10.51 13.07
N GLY A 53 14.32 11.50 13.59
CA GLY A 53 14.01 12.73 12.84
C GLY A 53 12.71 13.37 13.29
N LYS A 54 12.46 14.58 12.79
CA LYS A 54 11.21 15.34 12.96
C LYS A 54 11.10 16.39 11.86
N GLY A 55 9.87 16.82 11.57
CA GLY A 55 9.62 17.91 10.62
C GLY A 55 8.32 18.63 10.88
N SER A 56 8.33 19.96 10.73
CA SER A 56 7.12 20.79 10.83
C SER A 56 6.39 20.90 9.50
N VAL A 57 5.12 21.26 9.54
CA VAL A 57 4.32 21.59 8.35
C VAL A 57 5.01 22.64 7.49
N LYS A 58 5.53 23.71 8.10
CA LYS A 58 6.23 24.79 7.39
C LYS A 58 7.48 24.30 6.64
N GLN A 59 8.32 23.46 7.28
CA GLN A 59 9.46 22.85 6.62
C GLN A 59 9.03 21.90 5.49
N GLY A 60 7.92 21.19 5.71
CA GLY A 60 7.34 20.30 4.72
C GLY A 60 6.81 21.01 3.49
N GLU A 61 6.26 22.20 3.63
CA GLU A 61 5.87 23.06 2.51
C GLU A 61 7.07 23.34 1.58
N GLU A 62 8.21 23.75 2.15
CA GLU A 62 9.42 24.05 1.37
C GLU A 62 9.94 22.81 0.60
N VAL A 63 9.94 21.65 1.24
CA VAL A 63 10.31 20.37 0.61
C VAL A 63 9.29 19.99 -0.46
N TYR A 64 8.00 20.10 -0.16
CA TYR A 64 6.92 19.73 -1.06
C TYR A 64 6.93 20.55 -2.35
N MET A 65 7.06 21.88 -2.23
CA MET A 65 7.10 22.78 -3.38
C MET A 65 8.27 22.50 -4.31
N THR A 66 9.42 22.06 -3.76
CA THR A 66 10.62 21.77 -4.56
C THR A 66 10.69 20.34 -5.12
N ARG A 67 10.07 19.36 -4.45
CA ARG A 67 10.24 17.93 -4.76
C ARG A 67 8.96 17.21 -5.19
N CYS A 68 7.78 17.77 -4.93
CA CYS A 68 6.50 17.08 -5.07
C CYS A 68 5.50 17.83 -5.93
N ALA A 69 5.41 19.15 -5.80
CA ALA A 69 4.38 20.00 -6.43
C ALA A 69 4.37 19.91 -7.95
N ALA A 70 5.50 19.70 -8.60
CA ALA A 70 5.57 19.55 -10.06
C ALA A 70 4.70 18.40 -10.61
N CYS A 71 4.45 17.38 -9.78
CA CYS A 71 3.59 16.25 -10.13
C CYS A 71 2.25 16.29 -9.40
N HIS A 72 2.24 16.64 -8.11
CA HIS A 72 1.05 16.55 -7.28
C HIS A 72 0.24 17.85 -7.16
N GLY A 73 0.68 18.95 -7.81
CA GLY A 73 0.08 20.28 -7.65
C GLY A 73 0.54 20.96 -6.36
N GLU A 74 0.38 22.29 -6.29
CA GLU A 74 0.83 23.08 -5.13
C GLU A 74 0.04 22.76 -3.85
N PHE A 75 -1.23 22.39 -4.02
CA PHE A 75 -2.15 22.03 -2.91
C PHE A 75 -2.50 20.54 -2.89
N GLY A 76 -1.74 19.70 -3.61
CA GLY A 76 -2.00 18.26 -3.66
C GLY A 76 -3.14 17.84 -4.59
N GLU A 77 -3.58 18.75 -5.46
CA GLU A 77 -4.72 18.59 -6.38
C GLU A 77 -4.41 17.80 -7.63
N SER A 78 -3.18 17.42 -7.85
CA SER A 78 -2.65 16.82 -9.10
C SER A 78 -2.12 17.85 -10.11
N ALA A 79 -1.14 17.43 -10.88
CA ALA A 79 -0.67 18.11 -12.07
C ALA A 79 -0.64 17.13 -13.26
N GLY A 80 -1.53 17.32 -14.23
CA GLY A 80 -1.64 16.45 -15.41
C GLY A 80 -2.13 15.03 -15.07
N ARG A 81 -1.32 14.00 -15.37
CA ARG A 81 -1.68 12.59 -15.20
C ARG A 81 -1.38 12.01 -13.80
N TRP A 82 -0.76 12.79 -12.93
CA TRP A 82 -0.34 12.30 -11.64
C TRP A 82 -1.50 12.33 -10.64
N PRO A 83 -1.58 11.35 -9.72
CA PRO A 83 -2.69 11.32 -8.78
C PRO A 83 -2.60 12.47 -7.78
N GLN A 84 -3.77 12.99 -7.40
CA GLN A 84 -3.87 13.93 -6.30
C GLN A 84 -3.56 13.24 -4.96
N VAL A 85 -3.02 14.00 -4.01
CA VAL A 85 -2.66 13.53 -2.67
C VAL A 85 -3.50 14.18 -1.57
N ALA A 86 -4.29 15.18 -1.93
CA ALA A 86 -5.20 15.89 -1.01
C ALA A 86 -6.62 15.95 -1.54
N GLY A 87 -7.60 16.12 -0.65
CA GLY A 87 -9.02 16.20 -0.98
C GLY A 87 -9.73 14.85 -0.98
N GLY A 88 -10.87 14.75 -1.65
CA GLY A 88 -11.65 13.51 -1.79
C GLY A 88 -12.36 13.04 -0.52
N ILE A 89 -12.37 13.81 0.55
CA ILE A 89 -13.05 13.46 1.81
C ILE A 89 -14.55 13.25 1.56
N GLY A 90 -15.06 12.08 1.97
CA GLY A 90 -16.46 11.71 1.77
C GLY A 90 -16.80 11.17 0.38
N SER A 91 -15.84 11.10 -0.56
CA SER A 91 -16.09 10.63 -1.92
C SER A 91 -16.10 9.10 -2.07
N LEU A 92 -15.60 8.34 -1.10
CA LEU A 92 -15.37 6.88 -1.26
C LEU A 92 -16.63 6.05 -1.56
N ALA A 93 -17.82 6.56 -1.22
CA ALA A 93 -19.08 5.92 -1.53
C ALA A 93 -19.77 6.46 -2.79
N SER A 94 -19.13 7.37 -3.53
CA SER A 94 -19.65 7.91 -4.78
C SER A 94 -19.30 7.00 -5.97
N ASP A 95 -19.91 7.29 -7.13
CA ASP A 95 -19.60 6.58 -8.38
C ASP A 95 -18.19 6.85 -8.88
N ASP A 96 -17.57 7.96 -8.43
CA ASP A 96 -16.21 8.38 -8.77
C ASP A 96 -15.42 8.69 -7.49
N PRO A 97 -14.90 7.67 -6.79
CA PRO A 97 -14.21 7.83 -5.52
C PRO A 97 -12.80 8.39 -5.71
N ILE A 98 -12.49 9.47 -5.04
CA ILE A 98 -11.17 10.10 -5.04
C ILE A 98 -10.36 9.59 -3.84
N LYS A 99 -9.34 8.80 -4.10
CA LYS A 99 -8.50 8.14 -3.08
C LYS A 99 -7.24 8.95 -2.82
N THR A 100 -7.20 9.65 -1.70
CA THR A 100 -6.07 10.48 -1.27
C THR A 100 -5.59 10.08 0.13
N VAL A 101 -4.61 10.79 0.65
CA VAL A 101 -4.16 10.63 2.04
C VAL A 101 -5.31 10.93 3.00
N GLY A 102 -6.12 11.96 2.75
CA GLY A 102 -7.24 12.36 3.61
C GLY A 102 -8.49 11.50 3.48
N SER A 103 -8.73 10.90 2.32
CA SER A 103 -9.95 10.14 2.07
C SER A 103 -9.81 8.64 2.28
N TYR A 104 -8.64 8.06 1.96
CA TYR A 104 -8.51 6.60 1.80
C TYR A 104 -7.58 5.93 2.82
N PHE A 105 -6.40 6.50 3.09
CA PHE A 105 -5.39 5.82 3.91
C PHE A 105 -5.84 5.61 5.36
N PRO A 106 -5.84 4.35 5.88
CA PRO A 106 -6.27 4.07 7.25
C PRO A 106 -5.17 4.33 8.29
N TYR A 107 -3.90 4.33 7.87
CA TYR A 107 -2.74 4.45 8.74
C TYR A 107 -1.75 5.47 8.20
N LEU A 108 -1.21 6.29 9.10
CA LEU A 108 -0.12 7.20 8.77
C LEU A 108 1.14 6.45 8.33
N SER A 109 1.40 5.27 8.92
CA SER A 109 2.53 4.43 8.52
C SER A 109 2.54 4.09 7.04
N SER A 110 1.38 3.80 6.46
CA SER A 110 1.27 3.51 5.03
C SER A 110 1.64 4.72 4.15
N VAL A 111 1.30 5.93 4.60
CA VAL A 111 1.68 7.17 3.91
C VAL A 111 3.17 7.41 4.03
N PHE A 112 3.71 7.28 5.24
CA PHE A 112 5.13 7.50 5.54
C PHE A 112 6.02 6.52 4.76
N ASP A 113 5.66 5.24 4.76
CA ASP A 113 6.36 4.19 4.03
C ASP A 113 6.31 4.42 2.53
N TYR A 114 5.15 4.78 2.00
CA TYR A 114 5.03 5.05 0.57
C TYR A 114 5.94 6.20 0.13
N VAL A 115 5.96 7.30 0.88
CA VAL A 115 6.87 8.41 0.58
C VAL A 115 8.32 7.97 0.71
N ARG A 116 8.68 7.25 1.77
CA ARG A 116 10.04 6.79 2.02
C ARG A 116 10.56 5.86 0.93
N HIS A 117 9.74 4.89 0.48
CA HIS A 117 10.16 3.87 -0.45
C HIS A 117 10.11 4.29 -1.92
N ALA A 118 9.15 5.16 -2.27
CA ALA A 118 8.78 5.38 -3.67
C ALA A 118 8.84 6.85 -4.13
N MET A 119 8.93 7.81 -3.21
CA MET A 119 8.90 9.23 -3.55
C MET A 119 10.20 9.97 -3.17
N PRO A 120 10.59 11.00 -3.94
CA PRO A 120 10.06 11.44 -5.23
C PRO A 120 10.18 10.37 -6.32
N PHE A 121 9.19 10.30 -7.21
CA PHE A 121 9.20 9.28 -8.29
C PHE A 121 10.44 9.43 -9.18
N GLY A 122 11.20 8.34 -9.31
CA GLY A 122 12.47 8.31 -10.04
C GLY A 122 13.69 8.72 -9.20
N ASP A 123 13.50 9.19 -7.96
CA ASP A 123 14.56 9.58 -7.02
C ASP A 123 14.20 9.16 -5.58
N ALA A 124 13.71 7.92 -5.45
CA ALA A 124 13.26 7.36 -4.18
C ALA A 124 14.40 7.30 -3.15
N GLN A 125 14.06 7.43 -1.87
CA GLN A 125 15.00 7.41 -0.73
C GLN A 125 16.05 8.54 -0.75
N SER A 126 15.81 9.61 -1.52
CA SER A 126 16.70 10.77 -1.59
C SER A 126 16.41 11.85 -0.54
N LEU A 127 15.26 11.76 0.16
CA LEU A 127 14.94 12.66 1.25
C LEU A 127 15.70 12.27 2.52
N THR A 128 16.19 13.26 3.22
CA THR A 128 16.67 13.06 4.61
C THR A 128 15.51 12.68 5.52
N ASN A 129 15.78 12.11 6.68
CA ASN A 129 14.72 11.74 7.62
C ASN A 129 13.87 12.96 8.03
N ASP A 130 14.49 14.11 8.28
CA ASP A 130 13.76 15.32 8.66
C ASP A 130 12.88 15.85 7.51
N GLU A 131 13.37 15.82 6.27
CA GLU A 131 12.57 16.17 5.09
C GLU A 131 11.39 15.21 4.90
N LEU A 132 11.60 13.90 5.13
CA LEU A 132 10.56 12.90 5.06
C LEU A 132 9.45 13.18 6.10
N TYR A 133 9.82 13.43 7.36
CA TYR A 133 8.87 13.82 8.40
C TYR A 133 8.14 15.12 8.04
N ALA A 134 8.88 16.11 7.56
CA ALA A 134 8.35 17.42 7.21
C ALA A 134 7.32 17.32 6.05
N VAL A 135 7.69 16.67 4.95
CA VAL A 135 6.79 16.56 3.78
C VAL A 135 5.53 15.76 4.11
N VAL A 136 5.64 14.70 4.93
CA VAL A 136 4.46 13.96 5.40
C VAL A 136 3.58 14.85 6.29
N ALA A 137 4.17 15.65 7.20
CA ALA A 137 3.39 16.63 8.00
C ALA A 137 2.64 17.62 7.11
N TYR A 138 3.27 18.13 6.05
CA TYR A 138 2.62 19.05 5.12
C TYR A 138 1.47 18.39 4.33
N VAL A 139 1.66 17.16 3.85
CA VAL A 139 0.58 16.42 3.19
C VAL A 139 -0.59 16.15 4.14
N LEU A 140 -0.33 15.87 5.42
CA LEU A 140 -1.40 15.78 6.43
C LEU A 140 -2.14 17.11 6.61
N PHE A 141 -1.42 18.25 6.62
CA PHE A 141 -1.99 19.58 6.68
C PHE A 141 -2.86 19.90 5.46
N LEU A 142 -2.40 19.60 4.24
CA LEU A 142 -3.19 19.76 3.01
C LEU A 142 -4.52 18.98 3.03
N ASN A 143 -4.63 17.96 3.88
CA ASN A 143 -5.83 17.15 4.07
C ASN A 143 -6.60 17.49 5.36
N ASP A 144 -6.35 18.64 5.99
CA ASP A 144 -6.99 19.09 7.24
C ASP A 144 -6.90 18.09 8.42
N ILE A 145 -5.89 17.20 8.41
CA ILE A 145 -5.69 16.19 9.46
C ILE A 145 -4.91 16.78 10.64
N VAL A 146 -4.05 17.73 10.39
CA VAL A 146 -3.23 18.44 11.38
C VAL A 146 -3.26 19.94 11.13
N ASP A 147 -2.91 20.76 12.13
CA ASP A 147 -2.81 22.21 11.99
C ASP A 147 -1.41 22.65 11.47
N GLU A 148 -1.31 23.93 11.09
CA GLU A 148 -0.08 24.53 10.56
C GLU A 148 1.12 24.47 11.52
N LYS A 149 0.88 24.42 12.84
CA LYS A 149 1.92 24.40 13.88
C LYS A 149 2.39 22.98 14.19
N PHE A 150 1.79 21.97 13.59
CA PHE A 150 2.09 20.58 13.87
C PHE A 150 3.53 20.23 13.49
N VAL A 151 4.15 19.42 14.33
CA VAL A 151 5.48 18.82 14.09
C VAL A 151 5.32 17.31 14.17
N LEU A 152 5.59 16.64 13.07
CA LEU A 152 5.62 15.19 13.02
C LEU A 152 6.99 14.69 13.53
N SER A 153 6.93 13.78 14.48
CA SER A 153 8.09 13.13 15.09
C SER A 153 7.70 11.72 15.55
N ARG A 154 8.65 10.96 16.08
CA ARG A 154 8.34 9.64 16.66
C ARG A 154 7.30 9.71 17.78
N GLU A 155 7.29 10.79 18.58
CA GLU A 155 6.41 10.98 19.72
C GLU A 155 5.00 11.38 19.30
N THR A 156 4.86 12.11 18.19
CA THR A 156 3.56 12.60 17.71
C THR A 156 2.93 11.68 16.66
N PHE A 157 3.70 10.77 16.08
CA PHE A 157 3.28 9.90 14.97
C PHE A 157 2.02 9.09 15.29
N ALA A 158 2.01 8.37 16.42
CA ALA A 158 0.89 7.53 16.84
C ALA A 158 -0.34 8.35 17.30
N GLN A 159 -0.21 9.66 17.48
CA GLN A 159 -1.31 10.56 17.88
C GLN A 159 -2.15 11.00 16.69
N VAL A 160 -1.62 10.93 15.46
CA VAL A 160 -2.33 11.30 14.23
C VAL A 160 -3.46 10.31 13.97
N LYS A 161 -4.67 10.84 13.85
CA LYS A 161 -5.88 10.05 13.56
C LYS A 161 -6.26 10.21 12.10
N MET A 162 -6.00 9.17 11.33
CA MET A 162 -6.40 9.15 9.91
C MET A 162 -7.92 9.07 9.78
N PRO A 163 -8.56 9.89 8.90
CA PRO A 163 -10.02 9.93 8.77
C PRO A 163 -10.66 8.59 8.43
N ASN A 164 -10.01 7.80 7.58
CA ASN A 164 -10.55 6.51 7.13
C ASN A 164 -10.07 5.31 7.97
N ARG A 165 -9.63 5.54 9.20
CA ARG A 165 -9.15 4.49 10.11
C ARG A 165 -10.16 3.35 10.29
N ALA A 166 -11.43 3.65 10.35
CA ALA A 166 -12.53 2.71 10.54
C ALA A 166 -13.19 2.25 9.23
N GLY A 167 -12.71 2.73 8.07
CA GLY A 167 -13.30 2.42 6.78
C GLY A 167 -12.91 1.07 6.19
N PHE A 168 -11.98 0.36 6.83
CA PHE A 168 -11.54 -0.98 6.44
C PHE A 168 -12.14 -2.02 7.37
N TYR A 169 -12.60 -3.12 6.80
CA TYR A 169 -13.14 -4.28 7.51
C TYR A 169 -12.36 -5.55 7.11
N ASP A 170 -12.45 -6.56 7.94
CA ASP A 170 -11.80 -7.83 7.68
C ASP A 170 -12.39 -8.48 6.42
N ASP A 171 -11.52 -9.10 5.65
CA ASP A 171 -11.90 -9.81 4.44
C ASP A 171 -12.69 -11.08 4.79
N ASP A 172 -13.91 -11.18 4.31
CA ASP A 172 -14.83 -12.30 4.55
C ASP A 172 -14.87 -13.33 3.41
N ARG A 173 -13.92 -13.23 2.44
CA ARG A 173 -13.91 -14.11 1.25
C ARG A 173 -13.92 -15.60 1.59
N GLU A 174 -13.34 -16.00 2.71
CA GLU A 174 -13.35 -17.38 3.17
C GLU A 174 -14.76 -17.93 3.42
N THR A 175 -15.73 -17.05 3.66
CA THR A 175 -17.13 -17.40 3.84
C THR A 175 -17.99 -16.96 2.67
N ALA A 176 -17.89 -15.70 2.26
CA ALA A 176 -18.72 -15.12 1.20
C ALA A 176 -18.42 -15.71 -0.18
N GLU A 177 -17.15 -16.03 -0.47
CA GLU A 177 -16.72 -16.55 -1.76
C GLU A 177 -16.52 -18.08 -1.78
N LYS A 178 -16.84 -18.77 -0.71
CA LYS A 178 -16.65 -20.22 -0.59
C LYS A 178 -17.32 -21.02 -1.71
N SER A 179 -18.41 -20.52 -2.27
CA SER A 179 -19.10 -21.13 -3.41
C SER A 179 -18.25 -21.19 -4.68
N PHE A 180 -17.28 -20.29 -4.81
CA PHE A 180 -16.36 -20.24 -5.96
C PHE A 180 -15.19 -21.21 -5.84
N TRP A 181 -14.88 -21.69 -4.63
CA TRP A 181 -13.71 -22.56 -4.38
C TRP A 181 -13.93 -24.02 -4.79
N ASN A 182 -15.17 -24.47 -4.81
CA ASN A 182 -15.54 -25.87 -5.04
C ASN A 182 -16.03 -26.14 -6.47
N GLY A 183 -15.85 -25.20 -7.37
CA GLY A 183 -16.30 -25.36 -8.75
C GLY A 183 -15.46 -26.40 -9.49
N LYS A 184 -16.07 -27.47 -9.93
CA LYS A 184 -15.55 -28.12 -11.12
C LYS A 184 -15.59 -27.05 -12.21
N PRO A 185 -14.43 -26.65 -12.79
CA PRO A 185 -14.43 -25.60 -13.80
C PRO A 185 -15.36 -26.04 -14.93
N CYS A 186 -16.33 -25.21 -15.24
CA CYS A 186 -17.18 -25.44 -16.39
C CYS A 186 -16.34 -25.27 -17.65
N MET A 187 -16.24 -26.32 -18.47
CA MET A 187 -15.37 -26.34 -19.63
C MET A 187 -16.12 -26.18 -20.96
N THR A 188 -17.44 -26.28 -20.95
CA THR A 188 -18.30 -26.18 -22.16
C THR A 188 -19.61 -25.49 -21.82
N ASP A 189 -20.05 -24.59 -22.68
CA ASP A 189 -21.31 -23.85 -22.58
C ASP A 189 -21.60 -23.19 -21.22
N CYS A 190 -20.56 -22.70 -20.58
CA CYS A 190 -20.61 -22.19 -19.20
C CYS A 190 -21.36 -20.89 -19.05
N LYS A 191 -21.51 -20.14 -20.11
CA LYS A 191 -22.21 -18.85 -20.15
C LYS A 191 -23.01 -18.72 -21.44
N PRO A 192 -24.12 -17.97 -21.43
CA PRO A 192 -24.81 -17.63 -22.65
C PRO A 192 -23.86 -16.93 -23.64
N PRO A 193 -24.16 -16.93 -24.94
CA PRO A 193 -23.34 -16.25 -25.94
C PRO A 193 -23.06 -14.80 -25.54
N VAL A 194 -21.78 -14.39 -25.67
CA VAL A 194 -21.37 -13.04 -25.33
C VAL A 194 -21.93 -12.06 -26.35
N THR A 195 -22.68 -11.07 -25.87
CA THR A 195 -23.13 -9.94 -26.70
C THR A 195 -22.16 -8.78 -26.51
N ILE A 196 -21.60 -8.28 -27.61
CA ILE A 196 -20.75 -7.10 -27.58
C ILE A 196 -21.66 -5.88 -27.45
N THR A 197 -21.62 -5.21 -26.29
CA THR A 197 -22.42 -4.01 -25.98
C THR A 197 -21.68 -2.71 -26.23
N GLY A 198 -20.34 -2.75 -26.38
CA GLY A 198 -19.51 -1.58 -26.65
C GLY A 198 -18.20 -1.98 -27.32
N ARG A 199 -17.52 -1.02 -27.94
CA ARG A 199 -16.23 -1.23 -28.60
C ARG A 199 -15.31 -0.05 -28.34
N ALA A 200 -14.11 -0.31 -27.86
CA ALA A 200 -13.08 0.70 -27.58
C ALA A 200 -12.56 1.44 -28.84
N ARG A 201 -12.79 0.89 -30.05
CA ARG A 201 -12.34 1.52 -31.31
C ARG A 201 -12.98 2.85 -31.64
N VAL A 202 -13.96 3.28 -30.85
CA VAL A 202 -14.64 4.59 -30.99
C VAL A 202 -14.09 5.60 -29.99
N ILE A 203 -13.07 5.23 -29.22
CA ILE A 203 -12.37 6.16 -28.34
C ILE A 203 -11.54 7.07 -29.24
N ASP A 204 -12.02 8.29 -29.43
CA ASP A 204 -11.29 9.35 -30.08
C ASP A 204 -10.48 10.09 -29.00
N VAL A 205 -9.17 9.91 -29.02
CA VAL A 205 -8.23 10.59 -28.12
C VAL A 205 -7.74 11.92 -28.71
N THR A 206 -8.23 12.29 -29.88
CA THR A 206 -7.93 13.59 -30.50
C THR A 206 -8.78 14.64 -29.79
N PRO A 207 -8.21 15.74 -29.29
CA PRO A 207 -8.99 16.83 -28.74
C PRO A 207 -9.85 17.42 -29.81
N ASP A 208 -11.10 17.02 -29.91
CA ASP A 208 -12.08 17.70 -30.72
C ASP A 208 -12.67 18.85 -29.93
N ASP A 209 -12.86 19.97 -30.59
CA ASP A 209 -13.43 21.22 -30.06
C ASP A 209 -14.85 21.07 -29.51
N LYS A 210 -15.41 19.90 -29.50
CA LYS A 210 -16.79 19.63 -29.09
C LYS A 210 -16.86 18.48 -28.07
N ALA A 211 -16.70 18.84 -26.85
CA ALA A 211 -17.35 18.30 -25.63
C ALA A 211 -17.98 16.88 -25.74
N GLN A 212 -17.23 15.87 -26.13
CA GLN A 212 -17.62 14.47 -25.94
C GLN A 212 -16.45 13.61 -25.45
N HIS A 213 -15.58 14.20 -24.65
CA HIS A 213 -14.67 13.42 -23.84
C HIS A 213 -15.40 12.95 -22.59
N ARG A 214 -16.16 11.88 -22.72
CA ARG A 214 -16.30 10.95 -21.61
C ARG A 214 -15.07 10.06 -21.71
N GLY A 215 -13.98 10.54 -21.13
CA GLY A 215 -12.78 9.78 -20.98
C GLY A 215 -13.10 8.48 -20.22
N ALA A 216 -12.57 7.39 -20.72
CA ALA A 216 -12.34 6.24 -19.87
C ALA A 216 -11.11 6.63 -19.03
N ASP A 217 -11.35 7.13 -17.81
CA ASP A 217 -10.34 7.27 -16.77
C ASP A 217 -10.11 5.92 -16.09
#